data_e794f6774b530b856e0078870e59c337
#
_entry.id   e794f6774b530b856e0078870e59c337
#
_cell.length_a   1.000
_cell.length_b   1.000
_cell.length_c   1.000
_cell.angle_alpha   90.00
_cell.angle_beta   90.00
_cell.angle_gamma   90.00
#
_symmetry.space_group_name_H-M   'P 1'
#
loop_
_entity.id
_entity.type
_entity.pdbx_description
1 polymer ?
#
loop_
_entity_poly.entity_id
_entity_poly.type
_entity_poly.pdbx_seq_one_letter_code
_entity_poly.pdbx_strand_id
1 'polypeptide(L)'
;VFAFAFDHRTQFFDLAAEAGAGEARLPQLKKLFVDAVAQTEASFGLAGRIGMLCDDRYGQDALNAATGRGWWIGRPVELPGSNPLVFDRGRSIGTSLIAWPQEHVVKCLVRFHPDDAIDNRLEQEAQVRALYDAVQASGHELLLEIIPPTGLPRAADTVYRAIKRLYNVNIFPEWWKLEPMPAGEWEAIDGLIAERDPYCRGVVLLGL
;
A
#
# COMPACT_ATOMS: atom_id res chain seq x y z
N VAL A 1 -8.11 -4.64 -11.67
CA VAL A 1 -7.15 -3.54 -11.95
C VAL A 1 -5.76 -4.12 -12.05
N PHE A 2 -4.99 -3.68 -13.06
CA PHE A 2 -3.57 -3.98 -13.19
C PHE A 2 -2.79 -2.76 -12.72
N ALA A 3 -2.10 -2.86 -11.59
CA ALA A 3 -1.35 -1.74 -11.03
C ALA A 3 0.17 -1.93 -11.22
N PHE A 4 0.83 -0.94 -11.82
CA PHE A 4 2.28 -0.92 -11.90
C PHE A 4 2.85 -0.24 -10.67
N ALA A 5 3.60 -1.01 -9.84
CA ALA A 5 4.16 -0.52 -8.59
C ALA A 5 5.57 0.04 -8.78
N PHE A 6 5.73 1.34 -8.58
CA PHE A 6 7.01 2.03 -8.54
C PHE A 6 7.11 3.05 -7.39
N ASP A 7 6.40 2.75 -6.30
CA ASP A 7 6.42 3.49 -5.05
C ASP A 7 7.66 3.21 -4.18
N HIS A 8 8.53 2.32 -4.62
CA HIS A 8 9.81 2.02 -3.99
C HIS A 8 10.68 3.29 -3.93
N ARG A 9 11.35 3.49 -2.82
CA ARG A 9 12.22 4.65 -2.57
C ARG A 9 13.67 4.23 -2.47
N THR A 10 13.99 3.37 -1.52
CA THR A 10 15.35 2.88 -1.29
C THR A 10 15.89 2.10 -2.48
N GLN A 11 15.12 1.18 -3.05
CA GLN A 11 15.54 0.34 -4.17
C GLN A 11 15.87 1.19 -5.44
N PHE A 12 15.08 2.22 -5.71
CA PHE A 12 15.38 3.12 -6.83
C PHE A 12 16.59 4.01 -6.57
N PHE A 13 16.83 4.38 -5.31
CA PHE A 13 18.04 5.10 -4.92
C PHE A 13 19.28 4.23 -5.15
N ASP A 14 19.25 2.99 -4.70
CA ASP A 14 20.35 2.03 -4.89
C ASP A 14 20.60 1.76 -6.36
N LEU A 15 19.54 1.53 -7.16
CA LEU A 15 19.63 1.35 -8.61
C LEU A 15 20.25 2.56 -9.33
N ALA A 16 19.88 3.78 -8.93
CA ALA A 16 20.46 5.00 -9.49
C ALA A 16 21.94 5.11 -9.15
N ALA A 17 22.33 4.77 -7.92
CA ALA A 17 23.73 4.77 -7.49
C ALA A 17 24.56 3.73 -8.27
N GLU A 18 24.07 2.51 -8.44
CA GLU A 18 24.69 1.45 -9.25
C GLU A 18 24.87 1.85 -10.72
N ALA A 19 23.90 2.59 -11.28
CA ALA A 19 23.96 3.12 -12.63
C ALA A 19 24.84 4.38 -12.78
N GLY A 20 25.48 4.84 -11.70
CA GLY A 20 26.24 6.09 -11.69
C GLY A 20 25.38 7.34 -11.91
N ALA A 21 24.06 7.24 -11.66
CA ALA A 21 23.11 8.33 -11.78
C ALA A 21 22.84 8.96 -10.40
N GLY A 22 22.61 10.26 -10.39
CA GLY A 22 22.24 10.95 -9.15
C GLY A 22 20.76 10.80 -8.81
N GLU A 23 20.41 10.92 -7.54
CA GLU A 23 19.04 10.91 -7.00
C GLU A 23 18.08 11.87 -7.76
N ALA A 24 18.61 13.00 -8.24
CA ALA A 24 17.86 13.99 -9.02
C ALA A 24 17.26 13.44 -10.34
N ARG A 25 17.67 12.25 -10.80
CA ARG A 25 17.12 11.57 -11.98
C ARG A 25 15.86 10.75 -11.67
N LEU A 26 15.59 10.44 -10.40
CA LEU A 26 14.46 9.61 -9.99
C LEU A 26 13.09 10.20 -10.37
N PRO A 27 12.82 11.50 -10.21
CA PRO A 27 11.55 12.08 -10.67
C PRO A 27 11.33 11.91 -12.18
N GLN A 28 12.37 12.07 -12.98
CA GLN A 28 12.30 11.87 -14.44
C GLN A 28 12.01 10.43 -14.80
N LEU A 29 12.66 9.47 -14.13
CA LEU A 29 12.39 8.04 -14.32
C LEU A 29 10.93 7.68 -13.97
N LYS A 30 10.43 8.15 -12.82
CA LYS A 30 9.06 7.90 -12.40
C LYS A 30 8.03 8.52 -13.35
N LYS A 31 8.33 9.65 -13.96
CA LYS A 31 7.50 10.23 -15.01
C LYS A 31 7.48 9.37 -16.27
N LEU A 32 8.60 8.79 -16.69
CA LEU A 32 8.63 7.82 -17.80
C LEU A 32 7.77 6.59 -17.55
N PHE A 33 7.68 6.14 -16.28
CA PHE A 33 6.78 5.03 -15.93
C PHE A 33 5.30 5.40 -16.13
N VAL A 34 4.91 6.63 -15.86
CA VAL A 34 3.53 7.10 -16.16
C VAL A 34 3.27 7.07 -17.67
N ASP A 35 4.22 7.51 -18.48
CA ASP A 35 4.10 7.48 -19.93
C ASP A 35 4.00 6.01 -20.44
N ALA A 36 4.77 5.09 -19.86
CA ALA A 36 4.69 3.66 -20.17
C ALA A 36 3.34 3.05 -19.77
N VAL A 37 2.80 3.41 -18.60
CA VAL A 37 1.45 2.98 -18.16
C VAL A 37 0.39 3.49 -19.13
N ALA A 38 0.45 4.77 -19.54
CA ALA A 38 -0.49 5.34 -20.51
C ALA A 38 -0.41 4.65 -21.88
N GLN A 39 0.80 4.33 -22.34
CA GLN A 39 0.99 3.60 -23.58
C GLN A 39 0.44 2.17 -23.49
N THR A 40 0.64 1.49 -22.36
CA THR A 40 0.09 0.16 -22.10
C THR A 40 -1.43 0.19 -22.07
N GLU A 41 -2.03 1.16 -21.38
CA GLU A 41 -3.48 1.36 -21.36
C GLU A 41 -4.06 1.45 -22.77
N ALA A 42 -3.47 2.33 -23.60
CA ALA A 42 -3.92 2.53 -24.97
C ALA A 42 -3.72 1.29 -25.84
N SER A 43 -2.57 0.63 -25.74
CA SER A 43 -2.20 -0.52 -26.58
C SER A 43 -3.04 -1.76 -26.29
N PHE A 44 -3.48 -1.95 -25.05
CA PHE A 44 -4.22 -3.14 -24.62
C PHE A 44 -5.69 -2.89 -24.27
N GLY A 45 -6.20 -1.67 -24.47
CA GLY A 45 -7.59 -1.33 -24.19
C GLY A 45 -7.95 -1.49 -22.71
N LEU A 46 -7.08 -1.04 -21.81
CA LEU A 46 -7.22 -1.21 -20.36
C LEU A 46 -7.89 -0.03 -19.65
N ALA A 47 -8.58 0.84 -20.35
CA ALA A 47 -9.29 1.98 -19.77
C ALA A 47 -10.19 1.55 -18.60
N GLY A 48 -10.05 2.22 -17.46
CA GLY A 48 -10.75 1.90 -16.21
C GLY A 48 -10.27 0.63 -15.49
N ARG A 49 -9.21 -0.04 -15.99
CA ARG A 49 -8.67 -1.25 -15.38
C ARG A 49 -7.17 -1.17 -15.06
N ILE A 50 -6.58 0.01 -15.19
CA ILE A 50 -5.17 0.23 -14.94
C ILE A 50 -4.95 1.14 -13.73
N GLY A 51 -3.80 1.01 -13.10
CA GLY A 51 -3.42 1.83 -11.96
C GLY A 51 -1.92 1.83 -11.72
N MET A 52 -1.52 2.52 -10.69
CA MET A 52 -0.12 2.58 -10.26
C MET A 52 0.00 2.74 -8.75
N LEU A 53 1.16 2.34 -8.22
CA LEU A 53 1.64 2.73 -6.89
C LEU A 53 2.83 3.67 -7.07
N CYS A 54 2.75 4.88 -6.51
CA CYS A 54 3.78 5.90 -6.65
C CYS A 54 3.91 6.71 -5.35
N ASP A 55 5.14 6.93 -4.89
CA ASP A 55 5.44 7.72 -3.70
C ASP A 55 5.45 9.23 -3.96
N ASP A 56 5.35 10.01 -2.89
CA ASP A 56 5.41 11.48 -2.95
C ASP A 56 6.82 12.01 -3.13
N ARG A 57 7.81 11.34 -2.56
CA ARG A 57 9.16 11.91 -2.40
C ARG A 57 9.85 12.15 -3.73
N TYR A 58 9.75 11.16 -4.63
CA TYR A 58 10.35 11.25 -5.98
C TYR A 58 9.30 11.22 -7.08
N GLY A 59 8.05 10.99 -6.74
CA GLY A 59 6.96 10.75 -7.68
C GLY A 59 5.97 11.91 -7.85
N GLN A 60 6.23 13.10 -7.30
CA GLN A 60 5.26 14.20 -7.36
C GLN A 60 4.86 14.56 -8.80
N ASP A 61 5.83 14.65 -9.73
CA ASP A 61 5.54 14.94 -11.14
C ASP A 61 4.78 13.79 -11.82
N ALA A 62 5.09 12.54 -11.43
CA ALA A 62 4.37 11.36 -11.89
C ALA A 62 2.91 11.35 -11.39
N LEU A 63 2.69 11.65 -10.11
CA LEU A 63 1.36 11.77 -9.51
C LEU A 63 0.55 12.87 -10.19
N ASN A 64 1.14 14.05 -10.40
CA ASN A 64 0.49 15.16 -11.11
C ASN A 64 0.10 14.79 -12.55
N ALA A 65 0.96 14.03 -13.25
CA ALA A 65 0.69 13.59 -14.61
C ALA A 65 -0.37 12.48 -14.71
N ALA A 66 -0.56 11.69 -13.65
CA ALA A 66 -1.51 10.58 -13.59
C ALA A 66 -2.88 10.98 -13.05
N THR A 67 -2.93 12.00 -12.18
CA THR A 67 -4.17 12.50 -11.57
C THR A 67 -5.15 12.97 -12.67
N GLY A 68 -6.43 12.61 -12.53
CA GLY A 68 -7.49 12.96 -13.48
C GLY A 68 -7.58 12.02 -14.70
N ARG A 69 -6.77 10.96 -14.79
CA ARG A 69 -6.83 9.98 -15.90
C ARG A 69 -7.84 8.86 -15.67
N GLY A 70 -8.49 8.80 -14.52
CA GLY A 70 -9.36 7.70 -14.14
C GLY A 70 -8.59 6.42 -13.76
N TRP A 71 -7.32 6.54 -13.41
CA TRP A 71 -6.47 5.44 -12.95
C TRP A 71 -6.64 5.21 -11.45
N TRP A 72 -6.46 3.96 -11.02
CA TRP A 72 -6.35 3.63 -9.61
C TRP A 72 -4.93 3.96 -9.12
N ILE A 73 -4.79 4.97 -8.24
CA ILE A 73 -3.51 5.52 -7.82
C ILE A 73 -3.31 5.29 -6.33
N GLY A 74 -2.44 4.36 -5.94
CA GLY A 74 -2.06 4.15 -4.55
C GLY A 74 -0.81 4.95 -4.17
N ARG A 75 -0.88 5.66 -3.02
CA ARG A 75 0.22 6.48 -2.49
C ARG A 75 0.63 6.01 -1.11
N PRO A 76 1.91 5.60 -0.90
CA PRO A 76 2.39 5.13 0.39
C PRO A 76 2.51 6.28 1.40
N VAL A 77 2.17 5.98 2.66
CA VAL A 77 2.29 6.91 3.79
C VAL A 77 3.32 6.46 4.82
N GLU A 78 3.71 5.19 4.80
CA GLU A 78 4.68 4.63 5.72
C GLU A 78 6.11 5.09 5.43
N LEU A 79 6.92 5.25 6.48
CA LEU A 79 8.37 5.35 6.36
C LEU A 79 8.92 3.96 5.98
N PRO A 80 9.69 3.84 4.86
CA PRO A 80 10.21 2.54 4.43
C PRO A 80 10.99 1.82 5.51
N GLY A 81 10.64 0.53 5.74
CA GLY A 81 11.34 -0.33 6.69
C GLY A 81 11.02 -0.08 8.15
N SER A 82 10.16 0.87 8.51
CA SER A 82 9.80 1.12 9.91
C SER A 82 9.08 -0.08 10.54
N ASN A 83 9.49 -0.42 11.76
CA ASN A 83 8.87 -1.40 12.63
C ASN A 83 9.20 -1.04 14.09
N PRO A 84 8.28 -0.55 14.91
CA PRO A 84 6.86 -0.26 14.60
C PRO A 84 6.65 0.76 13.47
N LEU A 85 5.42 0.77 12.94
CA LEU A 85 5.01 1.68 11.86
C LEU A 85 5.25 3.15 12.23
N VAL A 86 5.90 3.85 11.33
CA VAL A 86 6.09 5.31 11.39
C VAL A 86 5.64 5.89 10.05
N PHE A 87 4.98 7.04 10.06
CA PHE A 87 4.57 7.73 8.84
C PHE A 87 5.67 8.65 8.32
N ASP A 88 5.91 8.64 7.02
CA ASP A 88 6.98 9.40 6.35
C ASP A 88 6.87 10.93 6.58
N ARG A 89 5.65 11.44 6.70
CA ARG A 89 5.37 12.87 6.97
C ARG A 89 5.10 13.20 8.44
N GLY A 90 5.51 12.34 9.36
CA GLY A 90 5.35 12.52 10.79
C GLY A 90 3.98 12.09 11.32
N ARG A 91 3.71 12.40 12.59
CA ARG A 91 2.59 11.82 13.35
C ARG A 91 1.20 12.32 12.94
N SER A 92 1.09 13.48 12.31
CA SER A 92 -0.21 14.08 11.94
C SER A 92 -0.65 13.65 10.54
N ILE A 93 -0.89 12.34 10.36
CA ILE A 93 -1.22 11.77 9.04
C ILE A 93 -2.48 12.40 8.44
N GLY A 94 -3.51 12.67 9.23
CA GLY A 94 -4.76 13.28 8.76
C GLY A 94 -4.55 14.64 8.09
N THR A 95 -3.65 15.47 8.62
CA THR A 95 -3.31 16.77 8.02
C THR A 95 -2.68 16.61 6.64
N SER A 96 -1.88 15.57 6.44
CA SER A 96 -1.24 15.29 5.15
C SER A 96 -2.25 14.85 4.09
N LEU A 97 -3.29 14.09 4.47
CA LEU A 97 -4.29 13.56 3.55
C LEU A 97 -5.25 14.63 3.02
N ILE A 98 -5.52 15.71 3.77
CA ILE A 98 -6.45 16.78 3.36
C ILE A 98 -6.08 17.38 2.00
N ALA A 99 -4.78 17.45 1.68
CA ALA A 99 -4.29 18.04 0.43
C ALA A 99 -4.24 17.04 -0.74
N TRP A 100 -4.60 15.77 -0.53
CA TRP A 100 -4.56 14.77 -1.58
C TRP A 100 -5.82 14.82 -2.45
N PRO A 101 -5.71 14.57 -3.77
CA PRO A 101 -6.87 14.33 -4.61
C PRO A 101 -7.69 13.15 -4.09
N GLN A 102 -9.02 13.29 -4.04
CA GLN A 102 -9.93 12.27 -3.51
C GLN A 102 -9.87 10.94 -4.26
N GLU A 103 -9.44 10.95 -5.51
CA GLU A 103 -9.27 9.74 -6.33
C GLU A 103 -8.04 8.91 -5.94
N HIS A 104 -7.16 9.43 -5.09
CA HIS A 104 -5.98 8.69 -4.64
C HIS A 104 -6.32 7.76 -3.48
N VAL A 105 -5.79 6.55 -3.53
CA VAL A 105 -5.89 5.54 -2.49
C VAL A 105 -4.69 5.67 -1.54
N VAL A 106 -4.96 5.74 -0.25
CA VAL A 106 -3.91 5.77 0.77
C VAL A 106 -3.36 4.36 0.94
N LYS A 107 -2.10 4.13 0.60
CA LYS A 107 -1.45 2.83 0.78
C LYS A 107 -0.59 2.85 2.03
N CYS A 108 -0.64 1.80 2.82
CA CYS A 108 0.26 1.61 3.96
C CYS A 108 0.74 0.16 4.03
N LEU A 109 2.06 -0.03 4.03
CA LEU A 109 2.67 -1.31 4.36
C LEU A 109 2.92 -1.36 5.87
N VAL A 110 2.44 -2.42 6.51
CA VAL A 110 2.71 -2.71 7.92
C VAL A 110 3.36 -4.09 8.07
N ARG A 111 4.47 -4.13 8.80
CA ARG A 111 5.10 -5.39 9.20
C ARG A 111 4.40 -5.93 10.43
N PHE A 112 3.37 -6.76 10.22
CA PHE A 112 2.51 -7.21 11.30
C PHE A 112 2.53 -8.73 11.47
N HIS A 113 2.71 -9.18 12.70
CA HIS A 113 2.60 -10.59 13.06
C HIS A 113 1.74 -10.76 14.32
N PRO A 114 0.75 -11.68 14.33
CA PRO A 114 -0.16 -11.86 15.47
C PRO A 114 0.54 -12.32 16.75
N ASP A 115 1.71 -12.95 16.63
CA ASP A 115 2.49 -13.47 17.74
C ASP A 115 3.78 -12.64 18.03
N ASP A 116 3.85 -11.41 17.52
CA ASP A 116 4.94 -10.48 17.83
C ASP A 116 4.91 -10.06 19.32
N ALA A 117 6.02 -9.50 19.79
CA ALA A 117 6.08 -8.92 21.12
C ALA A 117 4.91 -7.98 21.36
N ILE A 118 4.29 -8.08 22.54
CA ILE A 118 3.03 -7.38 22.82
C ILE A 118 3.14 -5.86 22.61
N ASP A 119 4.25 -5.26 23.04
CA ASP A 119 4.45 -3.82 22.92
C ASP A 119 4.55 -3.38 21.45
N ASN A 120 5.29 -4.13 20.59
CA ASN A 120 5.38 -3.86 19.17
C ASN A 120 4.03 -4.02 18.49
N ARG A 121 3.30 -5.09 18.81
CA ARG A 121 1.98 -5.35 18.23
C ARG A 121 0.97 -4.27 18.61
N LEU A 122 0.92 -3.85 19.87
CA LEU A 122 0.01 -2.80 20.33
C LEU A 122 0.33 -1.45 19.67
N GLU A 123 1.60 -1.12 19.52
CA GLU A 123 2.01 0.11 18.82
C GLU A 123 1.62 0.03 17.34
N GLN A 124 1.85 -1.10 16.66
CA GLN A 124 1.40 -1.31 15.28
C GLN A 124 -0.12 -1.11 15.13
N GLU A 125 -0.90 -1.74 16.01
CA GLU A 125 -2.37 -1.61 16.02
C GLU A 125 -2.81 -0.16 16.24
N ALA A 126 -2.16 0.56 17.16
CA ALA A 126 -2.46 1.96 17.42
C ALA A 126 -2.15 2.85 16.22
N GLN A 127 -1.02 2.65 15.55
CA GLN A 127 -0.64 3.43 14.36
C GLN A 127 -1.56 3.12 13.17
N VAL A 128 -1.89 1.85 12.92
CA VAL A 128 -2.82 1.47 11.85
C VAL A 128 -4.22 2.01 12.15
N ARG A 129 -4.66 2.02 13.40
CA ARG A 129 -5.94 2.60 13.80
C ARG A 129 -5.97 4.12 13.57
N ALA A 130 -4.92 4.83 13.96
CA ALA A 130 -4.81 6.27 13.71
C ALA A 130 -4.83 6.59 12.22
N LEU A 131 -4.18 5.77 11.39
CA LEU A 131 -4.24 5.88 9.94
C LEU A 131 -5.67 5.65 9.42
N TYR A 132 -6.31 4.57 9.84
CA TYR A 132 -7.66 4.23 9.43
C TYR A 132 -8.65 5.37 9.74
N ASP A 133 -8.62 5.90 10.97
CA ASP A 133 -9.46 7.02 11.38
C ASP A 133 -9.20 8.28 10.53
N ALA A 134 -7.94 8.56 10.20
CA ALA A 134 -7.56 9.68 9.34
C ALA A 134 -8.04 9.51 7.90
N VAL A 135 -7.95 8.29 7.34
CA VAL A 135 -8.43 7.96 5.99
C VAL A 135 -9.94 8.10 5.93
N GLN A 136 -10.68 7.55 6.89
CA GLN A 136 -12.13 7.69 6.96
C GLN A 136 -12.55 9.17 7.07
N ALA A 137 -11.87 9.96 7.90
CA ALA A 137 -12.15 11.38 8.05
C ALA A 137 -11.85 12.20 6.79
N SER A 138 -10.88 11.80 5.98
CA SER A 138 -10.52 12.48 4.74
C SER A 138 -11.32 12.00 3.51
N GLY A 139 -12.07 10.91 3.63
CA GLY A 139 -12.89 10.34 2.56
C GLY A 139 -12.10 9.58 1.49
N HIS A 140 -10.84 9.23 1.76
CA HIS A 140 -10.04 8.37 0.86
C HIS A 140 -10.32 6.89 1.11
N GLU A 141 -9.86 6.04 0.20
CA GLU A 141 -9.79 4.60 0.39
C GLU A 141 -8.45 4.20 1.01
N LEU A 142 -8.45 3.15 1.83
CA LEU A 142 -7.25 2.56 2.41
C LEU A 142 -6.88 1.25 1.70
N LEU A 143 -5.65 1.16 1.20
CA LEU A 143 -4.98 -0.07 0.80
C LEU A 143 -4.00 -0.46 1.89
N LEU A 144 -4.35 -1.46 2.70
CA LEU A 144 -3.49 -1.93 3.77
C LEU A 144 -2.71 -3.18 3.34
N GLU A 145 -1.40 -3.05 3.29
CA GLU A 145 -0.48 -4.13 2.95
C GLU A 145 0.07 -4.78 4.22
N ILE A 146 -0.12 -6.09 4.36
CA ILE A 146 0.45 -6.86 5.47
C ILE A 146 1.59 -7.72 4.96
N ILE A 147 2.77 -7.54 5.56
CA ILE A 147 3.93 -8.42 5.37
C ILE A 147 4.40 -8.87 6.76
N PRO A 148 4.33 -10.17 7.08
CA PRO A 148 4.91 -10.67 8.31
C PRO A 148 6.43 -10.41 8.34
N PRO A 149 7.00 -9.95 9.47
CA PRO A 149 8.44 -9.73 9.58
C PRO A 149 9.21 -11.06 9.49
N THR A 150 10.37 -11.04 8.85
CA THR A 150 11.21 -12.23 8.58
C THR A 150 11.80 -12.88 9.84
N GLY A 151 11.82 -12.19 10.97
CA GLY A 151 12.34 -12.69 12.23
C GLY A 151 11.38 -13.57 13.03
N LEU A 152 10.14 -13.75 12.58
CA LEU A 152 9.12 -14.56 13.25
C LEU A 152 8.69 -15.75 12.39
N PRO A 153 8.35 -16.91 12.99
CA PRO A 153 7.89 -18.09 12.25
C PRO A 153 6.58 -17.81 11.52
N ARG A 154 6.53 -18.11 10.22
CA ARG A 154 5.31 -18.01 9.43
C ARG A 154 4.59 -19.36 9.40
N ALA A 155 3.39 -19.42 9.97
CA ALA A 155 2.44 -20.53 9.83
C ALA A 155 1.44 -20.24 8.72
N ALA A 156 0.75 -21.26 8.23
CA ALA A 156 -0.29 -21.12 7.18
C ALA A 156 -1.43 -20.17 7.57
N ASP A 157 -1.71 -20.00 8.87
CA ASP A 157 -2.75 -19.10 9.37
C ASP A 157 -2.25 -17.71 9.79
N THR A 158 -0.96 -17.41 9.61
CA THR A 158 -0.36 -16.15 10.10
C THR A 158 -1.05 -14.93 9.52
N VAL A 159 -1.25 -14.86 8.21
CA VAL A 159 -1.89 -13.72 7.54
C VAL A 159 -3.38 -13.67 7.87
N TYR A 160 -4.07 -14.81 7.89
CA TYR A 160 -5.46 -14.90 8.34
C TYR A 160 -5.65 -14.32 9.76
N ARG A 161 -4.81 -14.71 10.72
CA ARG A 161 -4.85 -14.23 12.10
C ARG A 161 -4.53 -12.74 12.20
N ALA A 162 -3.61 -12.24 11.35
CA ALA A 162 -3.29 -10.83 11.27
C ALA A 162 -4.51 -10.00 10.82
N ILE A 163 -5.15 -10.38 9.71
CA ILE A 163 -6.36 -9.73 9.20
C ILE A 163 -7.49 -9.80 10.23
N LYS A 164 -7.76 -10.99 10.79
CA LYS A 164 -8.77 -11.18 11.83
C LYS A 164 -8.53 -10.29 13.05
N ARG A 165 -7.26 -10.11 13.44
CA ARG A 165 -6.89 -9.24 14.56
C ARG A 165 -7.22 -7.78 14.25
N LEU A 166 -6.90 -7.30 13.04
CA LEU A 166 -7.21 -5.93 12.63
C LEU A 166 -8.73 -5.70 12.55
N TYR A 167 -9.51 -6.63 12.02
CA TYR A 167 -10.98 -6.57 12.08
C TYR A 167 -11.50 -6.51 13.52
N ASN A 168 -10.91 -7.28 14.45
CA ASN A 168 -11.33 -7.28 15.86
C ASN A 168 -11.08 -5.94 16.57
N VAL A 169 -10.15 -5.13 16.08
CA VAL A 169 -9.92 -3.76 16.56
C VAL A 169 -10.56 -2.71 15.66
N ASN A 170 -11.58 -3.10 14.88
CA ASN A 170 -12.40 -2.25 14.01
C ASN A 170 -11.61 -1.50 12.93
N ILE A 171 -10.68 -2.17 12.27
CA ILE A 171 -9.97 -1.68 11.10
C ILE A 171 -10.47 -2.46 9.89
N PHE A 172 -11.16 -1.78 8.96
CA PHE A 172 -11.82 -2.35 7.78
C PHE A 172 -11.34 -1.58 6.52
N PRO A 173 -10.16 -1.92 5.98
CA PRO A 173 -9.64 -1.23 4.80
C PRO A 173 -10.43 -1.60 3.56
N GLU A 174 -10.62 -0.67 2.63
CA GLU A 174 -11.29 -0.92 1.36
C GLU A 174 -10.52 -1.94 0.50
N TRP A 175 -9.21 -2.05 0.68
CA TRP A 175 -8.34 -2.96 -0.06
C TRP A 175 -7.31 -3.60 0.86
N TRP A 176 -7.13 -4.90 0.73
CA TRP A 176 -5.97 -5.60 1.26
C TRP A 176 -4.89 -5.75 0.18
N LYS A 177 -3.61 -5.68 0.56
CA LYS A 177 -2.50 -6.08 -0.32
C LYS A 177 -1.71 -7.17 0.39
N LEU A 178 -1.61 -8.34 -0.26
CA LEU A 178 -1.11 -9.56 0.35
C LEU A 178 -0.08 -10.25 -0.56
N GLU A 179 0.87 -10.96 0.06
CA GLU A 179 1.82 -11.81 -0.64
C GLU A 179 1.13 -13.03 -1.28
N PRO A 180 1.71 -13.62 -2.34
CA PRO A 180 1.25 -14.90 -2.86
C PRO A 180 1.25 -16.00 -1.77
N MET A 181 0.17 -16.78 -1.72
CA MET A 181 -0.04 -17.83 -0.72
C MET A 181 -0.64 -19.08 -1.39
N PRO A 182 -0.53 -20.27 -0.75
CA PRO A 182 -1.24 -21.47 -1.18
C PRO A 182 -2.78 -21.29 -1.23
N ALA A 183 -3.46 -22.04 -2.09
CA ALA A 183 -4.91 -21.92 -2.30
C ALA A 183 -5.73 -22.01 -0.99
N GLY A 184 -5.39 -22.95 -0.10
CA GLY A 184 -6.12 -23.10 1.16
C GLY A 184 -5.99 -21.89 2.12
N GLU A 185 -4.88 -21.15 2.07
CA GLU A 185 -4.72 -19.90 2.83
C GLU A 185 -5.61 -18.81 2.22
N TRP A 186 -5.69 -18.73 0.88
CA TRP A 186 -6.58 -17.80 0.18
C TRP A 186 -8.06 -18.07 0.48
N GLU A 187 -8.50 -19.33 0.43
CA GLU A 187 -9.89 -19.71 0.76
C GLU A 187 -10.28 -19.26 2.17
N ALA A 188 -9.38 -19.44 3.15
CA ALA A 188 -9.61 -18.99 4.52
C ALA A 188 -9.72 -17.46 4.64
N ILE A 189 -8.87 -16.71 3.92
CA ILE A 189 -8.88 -15.24 3.93
C ILE A 189 -10.11 -14.71 3.22
N ASP A 190 -10.47 -15.25 2.06
CA ASP A 190 -11.68 -14.85 1.32
C ASP A 190 -12.94 -15.09 2.16
N GLY A 191 -13.01 -16.23 2.85
CA GLY A 191 -14.11 -16.52 3.80
C GLY A 191 -14.19 -15.51 4.94
N LEU A 192 -13.03 -15.13 5.51
CA LEU A 192 -12.98 -14.14 6.59
C LEU A 192 -13.42 -12.75 6.12
N ILE A 193 -12.95 -12.31 4.94
CA ILE A 193 -13.33 -11.02 4.36
C ILE A 193 -14.84 -11.01 4.08
N ALA A 194 -15.37 -12.05 3.44
CA ALA A 194 -16.80 -12.16 3.12
C ALA A 194 -17.68 -12.12 4.38
N GLU A 195 -17.23 -12.74 5.48
CA GLU A 195 -17.96 -12.76 6.75
C GLU A 195 -17.92 -11.40 7.47
N ARG A 196 -16.75 -10.73 7.48
CA ARG A 196 -16.49 -9.61 8.38
C ARG A 196 -16.56 -8.24 7.72
N ASP A 197 -16.32 -8.16 6.41
CA ASP A 197 -16.17 -6.90 5.69
C ASP A 197 -16.84 -6.93 4.31
N PRO A 198 -18.16 -6.84 4.23
CA PRO A 198 -18.90 -6.85 2.98
C PRO A 198 -18.61 -5.62 2.09
N TYR A 199 -17.93 -4.60 2.61
CA TYR A 199 -17.54 -3.39 1.88
C TYR A 199 -16.10 -3.44 1.36
N CYS A 200 -15.32 -4.46 1.71
CA CYS A 200 -14.00 -4.66 1.12
C CYS A 200 -14.11 -4.79 -0.40
N ARG A 201 -13.38 -3.96 -1.13
CA ARG A 201 -13.41 -3.94 -2.60
C ARG A 201 -12.57 -5.04 -3.23
N GLY A 202 -11.66 -5.62 -2.46
CA GLY A 202 -10.88 -6.77 -2.88
C GLY A 202 -9.46 -6.82 -2.37
N VAL A 203 -8.71 -7.75 -2.94
CA VAL A 203 -7.32 -8.00 -2.58
C VAL A 203 -6.41 -7.69 -3.76
N VAL A 204 -5.39 -6.89 -3.50
CA VAL A 204 -4.28 -6.63 -4.43
C VAL A 204 -3.19 -7.67 -4.16
N LEU A 205 -2.87 -8.47 -5.17
CA LEU A 205 -1.78 -9.42 -5.07
C LEU A 205 -0.44 -8.69 -5.20
N LEU A 206 0.45 -8.91 -4.23
CA LEU A 206 1.82 -8.39 -4.31
C LEU A 206 2.53 -9.03 -5.50
N GLY A 207 3.05 -8.18 -6.39
CA GLY A 207 3.87 -8.62 -7.53
C GLY A 207 5.23 -9.16 -7.07
N LEU A 208 5.86 -9.98 -7.91
CA LEU A 208 7.20 -10.52 -7.71
C LEU A 208 8.27 -9.49 -8.14
#